data_3e70598abd539ee8d1f088f5ca4aaf71
#
_entry.id   3e70598abd539ee8d1f088f5ca4aaf71
#
_cell.length_a   1.000
_cell.length_b   1.000
_cell.length_c   1.000
_cell.angle_alpha   90.00
_cell.angle_beta   90.00
_cell.angle_gamma   90.00
#
_symmetry.space_group_name_H-M   'P 1'
#
loop_
_entity.id
_entity.type
_entity.pdbx_description
1 polymer ?
#
loop_
_entity_poly.entity_id
_entity_poly.type
_entity_poly.pdbx_seq_one_letter_code
_entity_poly.pdbx_strand_id
1 'polypeptide(L)'
;MLIVLVSWFYIFITLLNFGYLGRLFFKNSFAVNKLIHLVLGLITLMFIGHIWAFFSGFNANFHFFLLFVNLLISLIYRKEIIIYIKDILKAVIKIKLKSKILLLVIFFLVLAKSASLGSRLDNENYYIQSIQWLNEYGFFKGLGNLHLYFCQTSGWHVLQSIFSFDFTDFAFNDLGSFMLLLFNIYAIITYQSKYGSSLLLIGLPVLNFILLEFTIVPSPDFGIIMIFLVVVHLFLKNFAQPDSNTFYLIFLLSLSAMLIKVTGIGLFVFPIILLYKIRNKSLRFWLKLLSTSLIFVSIWIGKNLIISGYPFFPSDYFSEYFNIKHQVPKELFDFSLRKDMLYEFFATPEEVNNLSYFELFWKWLTRSKVSFIFNVSLILYVLIIPLWIIRFKNKPAYWYIYLSFIGQLIFLAITSPQYRFAIQYLFIFSLMIFIFHIGKKTKFLLFSFSQLIVLYFILYPLRYDKISSTNFHLNPSVFRVQNLIYPAPNSSISSKYEIINMGNLKYYTPVKNVYFWSNGDCKLPCLNDRQLHYFKHYFNYIPQLIDNDNLSKGLYSKKLNKKNIK
;
A
#
# COMPACT_ATOMS: atom_id res chain seq x y z
N MET A 1 10.09 -20.51 -1.35
CA MET A 1 10.81 -19.93 -0.17
C MET A 1 12.25 -19.57 -0.50
N LEU A 2 13.03 -20.46 -1.15
CA LEU A 2 14.44 -20.18 -1.45
C LEU A 2 14.61 -18.92 -2.34
N ILE A 3 13.85 -18.83 -3.42
CA ILE A 3 13.88 -17.66 -4.33
C ILE A 3 13.44 -16.39 -3.60
N VAL A 4 12.42 -16.48 -2.74
CA VAL A 4 11.97 -15.35 -1.91
C VAL A 4 13.09 -14.86 -0.97
N LEU A 5 13.89 -15.77 -0.41
CA LEU A 5 15.04 -15.38 0.43
C LEU A 5 16.11 -14.63 -0.37
N VAL A 6 16.38 -15.05 -1.62
CA VAL A 6 17.31 -14.34 -2.51
C VAL A 6 16.78 -12.93 -2.81
N SER A 7 15.49 -12.80 -3.12
CA SER A 7 14.83 -11.50 -3.29
C SER A 7 14.93 -10.65 -2.03
N TRP A 8 14.63 -11.19 -0.86
CA TRP A 8 14.72 -10.45 0.41
C TRP A 8 16.12 -9.96 0.74
N PHE A 9 17.15 -10.72 0.38
CA PHE A 9 18.52 -10.27 0.50
C PHE A 9 18.80 -9.06 -0.41
N TYR A 10 18.36 -9.13 -1.66
CA TYR A 10 18.49 -8.02 -2.61
C TYR A 10 17.70 -6.78 -2.15
N ILE A 11 16.45 -6.94 -1.70
CA ILE A 11 15.63 -5.87 -1.12
C ILE A 11 16.37 -5.24 0.07
N PHE A 12 16.90 -6.05 0.99
CA PHE A 12 17.61 -5.56 2.17
C PHE A 12 18.80 -4.67 1.81
N ILE A 13 19.68 -5.14 0.91
CA ILE A 13 20.87 -4.38 0.47
C ILE A 13 20.45 -3.10 -0.24
N THR A 14 19.44 -3.17 -1.10
CA THR A 14 18.93 -2.00 -1.82
C THR A 14 18.37 -0.96 -0.85
N LEU A 15 17.49 -1.35 0.08
CA LEU A 15 16.93 -0.42 1.07
C LEU A 15 18.03 0.15 2.00
N LEU A 16 19.03 -0.64 2.35
CA LEU A 16 20.17 -0.18 3.16
C LEU A 16 20.96 0.90 2.41
N ASN A 17 21.30 0.67 1.16
CA ASN A 17 22.03 1.60 0.30
C ASN A 17 21.26 2.90 0.09
N PHE A 18 20.00 2.80 -0.33
CA PHE A 18 19.16 3.98 -0.56
C PHE A 18 18.82 4.71 0.75
N GLY A 19 18.89 4.03 1.89
CA GLY A 19 18.83 4.66 3.20
C GLY A 19 20.00 5.64 3.45
N TYR A 20 21.21 5.32 3.00
CA TYR A 20 22.34 6.26 3.05
C TYR A 20 22.13 7.46 2.15
N LEU A 21 21.64 7.27 0.91
CA LEU A 21 21.26 8.40 0.03
C LEU A 21 20.18 9.27 0.68
N GLY A 22 19.13 8.68 1.22
CA GLY A 22 18.06 9.41 1.90
C GLY A 22 18.55 10.21 3.11
N ARG A 23 19.60 9.74 3.79
CA ARG A 23 20.21 10.48 4.92
C ARG A 23 20.89 11.78 4.50
N LEU A 24 21.33 11.92 3.25
CA LEU A 24 21.89 13.18 2.73
C LEU A 24 20.88 14.32 2.79
N PHE A 25 19.59 14.01 2.79
CA PHE A 25 18.54 15.01 2.98
C PHE A 25 18.53 15.64 4.38
N PHE A 26 19.14 15.00 5.39
CA PHE A 26 19.15 15.44 6.78
C PHE A 26 20.51 16.00 7.18
N LYS A 27 20.56 16.75 8.29
CA LYS A 27 21.83 17.20 8.86
C LYS A 27 22.64 16.00 9.37
N ASN A 28 23.96 16.05 9.30
CA ASN A 28 24.86 14.96 9.68
C ASN A 28 24.69 14.44 11.11
N SER A 29 24.15 15.24 12.03
CA SER A 29 23.88 14.87 13.42
C SER A 29 22.60 14.04 13.61
N PHE A 30 21.84 13.76 12.54
CA PHE A 30 20.58 13.03 12.66
C PHE A 30 20.81 11.54 12.87
N ALA A 31 20.71 11.10 14.13
CA ALA A 31 20.77 9.70 14.52
C ALA A 31 19.45 8.99 14.20
N VAL A 32 19.45 8.18 13.17
CA VAL A 32 18.29 7.37 12.75
C VAL A 32 18.44 5.96 13.28
N ASN A 33 17.38 5.39 13.89
CA ASN A 33 17.42 3.99 14.26
C ASN A 33 17.43 3.09 13.00
N LYS A 34 17.82 1.82 13.16
CA LYS A 34 18.05 0.90 12.03
C LYS A 34 16.80 0.65 11.20
N LEU A 35 15.63 0.50 11.82
CA LEU A 35 14.36 0.34 11.08
C LEU A 35 14.05 1.60 10.26
N ILE A 36 14.15 2.77 10.88
CA ILE A 36 13.87 4.05 10.20
C ILE A 36 14.84 4.29 9.03
N HIS A 37 16.10 3.83 9.15
CA HIS A 37 17.05 3.90 8.03
C HIS A 37 16.57 3.11 6.80
N LEU A 38 16.08 1.87 6.99
CA LEU A 38 15.54 1.06 5.90
C LEU A 38 14.22 1.65 5.34
N VAL A 39 13.36 2.18 6.20
CA VAL A 39 12.15 2.90 5.77
C VAL A 39 12.50 4.15 4.97
N LEU A 40 13.53 4.89 5.36
CA LEU A 40 14.04 6.02 4.59
C LEU A 40 14.57 5.58 3.21
N GLY A 41 15.25 4.42 3.16
CA GLY A 41 15.66 3.80 1.88
C GLY A 41 14.47 3.46 0.99
N LEU A 42 13.40 2.91 1.56
CA LEU A 42 12.16 2.62 0.85
C LEU A 42 11.54 3.89 0.24
N ILE A 43 11.45 4.97 1.02
CA ILE A 43 10.92 6.25 0.55
C ILE A 43 11.79 6.84 -0.56
N THR A 44 13.10 6.86 -0.37
CA THR A 44 14.05 7.37 -1.37
C THR A 44 13.93 6.61 -2.67
N LEU A 45 13.86 5.28 -2.60
CA LEU A 45 13.67 4.42 -3.76
C LEU A 45 12.32 4.65 -4.44
N MET A 46 11.26 4.87 -3.67
CA MET A 46 9.93 5.19 -4.22
C MET A 46 9.94 6.49 -5.02
N PHE A 47 10.57 7.56 -4.52
CA PHE A 47 10.69 8.82 -5.25
C PHE A 47 11.50 8.65 -6.54
N ILE A 48 12.65 7.96 -6.49
CA ILE A 48 13.48 7.68 -7.66
C ILE A 48 12.71 6.81 -8.67
N GLY A 49 11.99 5.81 -8.19
CA GLY A 49 11.15 4.96 -9.04
C GLY A 49 10.04 5.73 -9.75
N HIS A 50 9.39 6.70 -9.08
CA HIS A 50 8.42 7.57 -9.75
C HIS A 50 9.06 8.40 -10.86
N ILE A 51 10.24 8.96 -10.62
CA ILE A 51 10.97 9.72 -11.64
C ILE A 51 11.32 8.82 -12.82
N TRP A 52 11.81 7.61 -12.56
CA TRP A 52 12.13 6.63 -13.61
C TRP A 52 10.90 6.25 -14.44
N ALA A 53 9.76 5.99 -13.79
CA ALA A 53 8.52 5.56 -14.43
C ALA A 53 7.93 6.61 -15.42
N PHE A 54 8.35 7.88 -15.37
CA PHE A 54 8.00 8.87 -16.38
C PHE A 54 8.68 8.62 -17.74
N PHE A 55 9.81 7.92 -17.75
CA PHE A 55 10.66 7.78 -18.93
C PHE A 55 10.72 6.35 -19.45
N SER A 56 10.62 5.35 -18.57
CA SER A 56 10.78 3.94 -18.92
C SER A 56 10.11 3.00 -17.91
N GLY A 57 9.90 1.75 -18.34
CA GLY A 57 9.45 0.67 -17.45
C GLY A 57 10.57 0.13 -16.56
N PHE A 58 10.16 -0.68 -15.57
CA PHE A 58 11.07 -1.39 -14.65
C PHE A 58 11.52 -2.74 -15.25
N ASN A 59 12.05 -2.68 -16.45
CA ASN A 59 12.53 -3.82 -17.21
C ASN A 59 13.98 -4.24 -16.83
N ALA A 60 14.57 -5.19 -17.54
CA ALA A 60 15.92 -5.66 -17.28
C ALA A 60 16.97 -4.53 -17.25
N ASN A 61 16.86 -3.52 -18.13
CA ASN A 61 17.79 -2.38 -18.15
C ASN A 61 17.75 -1.57 -16.85
N PHE A 62 16.55 -1.36 -16.29
CA PHE A 62 16.41 -0.73 -14.98
C PHE A 62 17.10 -1.56 -13.89
N HIS A 63 16.93 -2.87 -13.88
CA HIS A 63 17.52 -3.73 -12.87
C HIS A 63 19.06 -3.76 -12.97
N PHE A 64 19.63 -3.78 -14.19
CA PHE A 64 21.08 -3.62 -14.36
C PHE A 64 21.58 -2.26 -13.86
N PHE A 65 20.86 -1.18 -14.17
CA PHE A 65 21.18 0.14 -13.64
C PHE A 65 21.09 0.16 -12.10
N LEU A 66 20.02 -0.36 -11.52
CA LEU A 66 19.84 -0.42 -10.07
C LEU A 66 20.93 -1.27 -9.39
N LEU A 67 21.32 -2.39 -9.99
CA LEU A 67 22.42 -3.23 -9.50
C LEU A 67 23.74 -2.44 -9.50
N PHE A 68 24.04 -1.76 -10.60
CA PHE A 68 25.24 -0.91 -10.69
C PHE A 68 25.26 0.18 -9.62
N VAL A 69 24.15 0.91 -9.44
CA VAL A 69 24.00 1.92 -8.39
C VAL A 69 24.19 1.31 -6.99
N ASN A 70 23.59 0.14 -6.75
CA ASN A 70 23.76 -0.59 -5.47
C ASN A 70 25.22 -0.93 -5.21
N LEU A 71 25.96 -1.40 -6.21
CA LEU A 71 27.40 -1.71 -6.08
C LEU A 71 28.20 -0.45 -5.75
N LEU A 72 27.96 0.67 -6.46
CA LEU A 72 28.66 1.93 -6.19
C LEU A 72 28.40 2.43 -4.76
N ILE A 73 27.14 2.46 -4.32
CA ILE A 73 26.79 2.90 -2.96
C ILE A 73 27.41 1.96 -1.92
N SER A 74 27.37 0.64 -2.17
CA SER A 74 27.98 -0.35 -1.29
C SER A 74 29.49 -0.18 -1.15
N LEU A 75 30.20 0.22 -2.21
CA LEU A 75 31.63 0.52 -2.17
C LEU A 75 31.91 1.81 -1.38
N ILE A 76 31.14 2.86 -1.61
CA ILE A 76 31.28 4.16 -0.93
C ILE A 76 31.04 4.00 0.58
N TYR A 77 29.94 3.34 0.97
CA TYR A 77 29.50 3.20 2.36
C TYR A 77 29.87 1.84 2.99
N ARG A 78 30.89 1.14 2.46
CA ARG A 78 31.25 -0.24 2.90
C ARG A 78 31.46 -0.38 4.40
N LYS A 79 32.12 0.60 5.02
CA LYS A 79 32.42 0.59 6.46
C LYS A 79 31.13 0.69 7.29
N GLU A 80 30.27 1.63 6.92
CA GLU A 80 29.00 1.90 7.58
C GLU A 80 28.04 0.70 7.43
N ILE A 81 28.00 0.08 6.25
CA ILE A 81 27.20 -1.12 5.97
C ILE A 81 27.64 -2.29 6.85
N ILE A 82 28.96 -2.54 6.94
CA ILE A 82 29.50 -3.59 7.80
C ILE A 82 29.15 -3.33 9.27
N ILE A 83 29.29 -2.10 9.75
CA ILE A 83 28.92 -1.72 11.11
C ILE A 83 27.42 -1.94 11.33
N TYR A 84 26.58 -1.50 10.38
CA TYR A 84 25.12 -1.66 10.46
C TYR A 84 24.73 -3.13 10.61
N ILE A 85 25.29 -4.02 9.75
CA ILE A 85 25.00 -5.47 9.79
C ILE A 85 25.51 -6.09 11.09
N LYS A 86 26.75 -5.79 11.49
CA LYS A 86 27.33 -6.28 12.76
C LYS A 86 26.48 -5.89 13.97
N ASP A 87 25.94 -4.69 13.97
CA ASP A 87 25.11 -4.23 15.08
C ASP A 87 23.74 -4.91 15.13
N ILE A 88 23.12 -5.20 13.97
CA ILE A 88 21.87 -6.00 13.94
C ILE A 88 22.16 -7.41 14.46
N LEU A 89 23.22 -8.05 13.97
CA LEU A 89 23.59 -9.39 14.41
C LEU A 89 23.87 -9.42 15.93
N LYS A 90 24.64 -8.45 16.45
CA LYS A 90 24.87 -8.32 17.90
C LYS A 90 23.56 -8.14 18.67
N ALA A 91 22.60 -7.35 18.15
CA ALA A 91 21.31 -7.15 18.79
C ALA A 91 20.51 -8.46 18.83
N VAL A 92 20.47 -9.22 17.72
CA VAL A 92 19.79 -10.53 17.65
C VAL A 92 20.48 -11.58 18.55
N ILE A 93 21.83 -11.58 18.63
CA ILE A 93 22.56 -12.51 19.51
C ILE A 93 22.24 -12.25 20.98
N LYS A 94 22.08 -10.98 21.39
CA LYS A 94 21.84 -10.57 22.78
C LYS A 94 20.41 -10.86 23.31
N ILE A 95 19.41 -11.08 22.45
CA ILE A 95 18.07 -11.39 22.93
C ILE A 95 17.98 -12.78 23.56
N LYS A 96 17.04 -12.98 24.48
CA LYS A 96 16.83 -14.26 25.20
C LYS A 96 16.44 -15.38 24.23
N LEU A 97 16.83 -16.62 24.53
CA LEU A 97 16.59 -17.81 23.70
C LEU A 97 15.13 -17.92 23.25
N LYS A 98 14.17 -17.77 24.16
CA LYS A 98 12.73 -17.82 23.83
C LYS A 98 12.31 -16.77 22.78
N SER A 99 12.91 -15.58 22.78
CA SER A 99 12.65 -14.54 21.78
C SER A 99 13.34 -14.84 20.45
N LYS A 100 14.49 -15.53 20.47
CA LYS A 100 15.13 -16.05 19.24
C LYS A 100 14.25 -17.11 18.58
N ILE A 101 13.72 -18.04 19.37
CA ILE A 101 12.79 -19.07 18.87
C ILE A 101 11.54 -18.42 18.27
N LEU A 102 10.93 -17.46 18.98
CA LEU A 102 9.78 -16.73 18.47
C LEU A 102 10.10 -16.00 17.15
N LEU A 103 11.26 -15.34 17.07
CA LEU A 103 11.70 -14.65 15.85
C LEU A 103 11.90 -15.63 14.69
N LEU A 104 12.49 -16.80 14.97
CA LEU A 104 12.68 -17.87 13.98
C LEU A 104 11.33 -18.40 13.48
N VAL A 105 10.36 -18.61 14.36
CA VAL A 105 8.99 -19.01 14.00
C VAL A 105 8.36 -17.92 13.10
N ILE A 106 8.40 -16.64 13.51
CA ILE A 106 7.88 -15.54 12.70
C ILE A 106 8.54 -15.54 11.32
N PHE A 107 9.86 -15.68 11.25
CA PHE A 107 10.61 -15.71 10.00
C PHE A 107 10.08 -16.78 9.04
N PHE A 108 9.95 -18.03 9.50
CA PHE A 108 9.46 -19.12 8.65
C PHE A 108 7.98 -18.97 8.27
N LEU A 109 7.13 -18.48 9.16
CA LEU A 109 5.72 -18.26 8.88
C LEU A 109 5.51 -17.14 7.84
N VAL A 110 6.23 -16.02 7.99
CA VAL A 110 6.19 -14.91 7.04
C VAL A 110 6.73 -15.35 5.68
N LEU A 111 7.83 -16.12 5.67
CA LEU A 111 8.44 -16.65 4.45
C LEU A 111 7.52 -17.67 3.74
N ALA A 112 6.87 -18.57 4.48
CA ALA A 112 5.92 -19.52 3.93
C ALA A 112 4.70 -18.80 3.33
N LYS A 113 4.17 -17.81 4.04
CA LYS A 113 3.02 -17.03 3.57
C LYS A 113 3.39 -16.20 2.34
N SER A 114 4.59 -15.61 2.30
CA SER A 114 5.11 -14.87 1.12
C SER A 114 5.26 -15.74 -0.13
N ALA A 115 5.60 -17.01 0.06
CA ALA A 115 5.72 -17.97 -1.04
C ALA A 115 4.39 -18.61 -1.46
N SER A 116 3.30 -18.35 -0.73
CA SER A 116 1.97 -18.90 -1.01
C SER A 116 1.24 -18.11 -2.09
N LEU A 117 0.21 -18.72 -2.67
CA LEU A 117 -0.64 -18.09 -3.67
C LEU A 117 -1.32 -16.83 -3.11
N GLY A 118 -1.24 -15.72 -3.83
CA GLY A 118 -2.00 -14.51 -3.52
C GLY A 118 -3.50 -14.72 -3.79
N SER A 119 -4.35 -14.44 -2.80
CA SER A 119 -5.80 -14.65 -2.91
C SER A 119 -6.56 -13.42 -2.42
N ARG A 120 -6.66 -12.41 -3.28
CA ARG A 120 -7.42 -11.18 -3.02
C ARG A 120 -8.08 -10.70 -4.31
N LEU A 121 -9.28 -10.17 -4.19
CA LEU A 121 -10.04 -9.68 -5.34
C LEU A 121 -9.28 -8.56 -6.08
N ASP A 122 -8.80 -7.56 -5.35
CA ASP A 122 -8.09 -6.42 -5.94
C ASP A 122 -6.79 -6.86 -6.66
N ASN A 123 -6.18 -7.97 -6.23
CA ASN A 123 -5.02 -8.56 -6.91
C ASN A 123 -5.37 -8.95 -8.35
N GLU A 124 -6.45 -9.71 -8.52
CA GLU A 124 -6.93 -10.17 -9.81
C GLU A 124 -7.55 -9.05 -10.65
N ASN A 125 -8.11 -8.02 -10.01
CA ASN A 125 -8.74 -6.91 -10.70
C ASN A 125 -7.72 -5.99 -11.36
N TYR A 126 -6.68 -5.55 -10.62
CA TYR A 126 -5.80 -4.51 -11.13
C TYR A 126 -4.37 -4.49 -10.54
N TYR A 127 -4.07 -5.13 -9.39
CA TYR A 127 -2.71 -5.01 -8.84
C TYR A 127 -1.67 -5.65 -9.75
N ILE A 128 -1.91 -6.91 -10.18
CA ILE A 128 -1.00 -7.63 -11.08
C ILE A 128 -0.78 -6.81 -12.35
N GLN A 129 -1.86 -6.41 -12.99
CA GLN A 129 -1.80 -5.65 -14.24
C GLN A 129 -1.13 -4.28 -14.06
N SER A 130 -1.39 -3.56 -12.97
CA SER A 130 -0.73 -2.28 -12.68
C SER A 130 0.80 -2.44 -12.61
N ILE A 131 1.27 -3.53 -12.00
CA ILE A 131 2.70 -3.83 -11.89
C ILE A 131 3.27 -4.21 -13.25
N GLN A 132 2.58 -5.03 -14.05
CA GLN A 132 3.01 -5.38 -15.40
C GLN A 132 3.12 -4.15 -16.31
N TRP A 133 2.13 -3.23 -16.28
CA TRP A 133 2.20 -1.98 -17.03
C TRP A 133 3.39 -1.12 -16.61
N LEU A 134 3.66 -1.04 -15.30
CA LEU A 134 4.84 -0.32 -14.79
C LEU A 134 6.14 -0.99 -15.20
N ASN A 135 6.21 -2.32 -15.22
CA ASN A 135 7.41 -3.06 -15.62
C ASN A 135 7.73 -2.87 -17.11
N GLU A 136 6.70 -2.85 -17.96
CA GLU A 136 6.90 -2.75 -19.40
C GLU A 136 7.03 -1.31 -19.89
N TYR A 137 6.18 -0.40 -19.41
CA TYR A 137 6.05 0.95 -19.96
C TYR A 137 6.31 2.08 -18.96
N GLY A 138 6.36 1.85 -17.66
CA GLY A 138 6.32 2.90 -16.65
C GLY A 138 4.91 3.49 -16.51
N PHE A 139 4.81 4.83 -16.40
CA PHE A 139 3.50 5.48 -16.40
C PHE A 139 2.94 5.55 -17.82
N PHE A 140 1.94 4.71 -18.05
CA PHE A 140 1.38 4.51 -19.38
C PHE A 140 0.26 5.53 -19.70
N LYS A 141 0.35 6.16 -20.86
CA LYS A 141 -0.52 7.25 -21.28
C LYS A 141 -1.95 6.77 -21.54
N GLY A 142 -2.91 7.32 -20.78
CA GLY A 142 -4.32 7.00 -20.93
C GLY A 142 -4.72 5.61 -20.45
N LEU A 143 -3.93 5.00 -19.56
CA LEU A 143 -4.18 3.66 -19.02
C LEU A 143 -5.56 3.55 -18.34
N GLY A 144 -6.05 4.64 -17.74
CA GLY A 144 -7.38 4.69 -17.15
C GLY A 144 -8.54 4.42 -18.10
N ASN A 145 -8.33 4.57 -19.42
CA ASN A 145 -9.33 4.25 -20.44
C ASN A 145 -9.54 2.74 -20.65
N LEU A 146 -8.57 1.90 -20.23
CA LEU A 146 -8.76 0.45 -20.23
C LEU A 146 -9.55 -0.02 -19.03
N HIS A 147 -9.17 0.47 -17.85
CA HIS A 147 -9.77 0.08 -16.59
C HIS A 147 -9.67 1.22 -15.59
N LEU A 148 -10.80 1.63 -15.02
CA LEU A 148 -10.86 2.80 -14.13
C LEU A 148 -9.99 2.65 -12.87
N TYR A 149 -9.77 1.43 -12.39
CA TYR A 149 -8.86 1.18 -11.25
C TYR A 149 -7.40 1.44 -11.56
N PHE A 150 -6.98 1.41 -12.84
CA PHE A 150 -5.61 1.77 -13.20
C PHE A 150 -5.29 3.25 -12.96
N CYS A 151 -6.30 4.14 -12.91
CA CYS A 151 -6.11 5.51 -12.48
C CYS A 151 -5.56 5.60 -11.05
N GLN A 152 -5.75 4.56 -10.23
CA GLN A 152 -5.25 4.48 -8.86
C GLN A 152 -3.83 3.88 -8.76
N THR A 153 -3.04 3.88 -9.85
CA THR A 153 -1.65 3.39 -9.82
C THR A 153 -0.89 4.00 -8.65
N SER A 154 -0.46 3.12 -7.76
CA SER A 154 0.06 3.44 -6.42
C SER A 154 1.58 3.53 -6.40
N GLY A 155 2.14 4.39 -5.55
CA GLY A 155 3.56 4.37 -5.21
C GLY A 155 4.02 3.05 -4.59
N TRP A 156 3.11 2.27 -3.99
CA TRP A 156 3.39 0.92 -3.55
C TRP A 156 3.57 -0.05 -4.72
N HIS A 157 2.78 0.10 -5.79
CA HIS A 157 2.97 -0.67 -7.01
C HIS A 157 4.29 -0.33 -7.71
N VAL A 158 4.70 0.96 -7.70
CA VAL A 158 6.04 1.37 -8.18
C VAL A 158 7.15 0.65 -7.41
N LEU A 159 7.06 0.59 -6.07
CA LEU A 159 8.03 -0.15 -5.25
C LEU A 159 8.01 -1.67 -5.53
N GLN A 160 6.82 -2.25 -5.69
CA GLN A 160 6.68 -3.66 -6.03
C GLN A 160 7.28 -3.96 -7.42
N SER A 161 7.07 -3.08 -8.41
CA SER A 161 7.66 -3.21 -9.75
C SER A 161 9.18 -3.23 -9.72
N ILE A 162 9.80 -2.39 -8.86
CA ILE A 162 11.26 -2.38 -8.65
C ILE A 162 11.80 -3.74 -8.17
N PHE A 163 10.97 -4.55 -7.52
CA PHE A 163 11.38 -5.84 -6.94
C PHE A 163 10.62 -7.05 -7.53
N SER A 164 9.81 -6.86 -8.57
CA SER A 164 8.99 -7.95 -9.14
C SER A 164 9.79 -8.95 -9.99
N PHE A 165 10.93 -8.52 -10.57
CA PHE A 165 11.77 -9.33 -11.48
C PHE A 165 11.00 -9.97 -12.64
N ASP A 166 9.99 -9.26 -13.16
CA ASP A 166 9.07 -9.75 -14.20
C ASP A 166 9.77 -10.14 -15.51
N PHE A 167 11.00 -9.65 -15.74
CA PHE A 167 11.86 -10.04 -16.85
C PHE A 167 12.47 -11.46 -16.68
N THR A 168 12.22 -12.11 -15.55
CA THR A 168 12.52 -13.52 -15.29
C THR A 168 11.22 -14.32 -15.30
N ASP A 169 11.30 -15.64 -15.38
CA ASP A 169 10.11 -16.51 -15.28
C ASP A 169 9.50 -16.55 -13.85
N PHE A 170 10.03 -15.75 -12.92
CA PHE A 170 9.66 -15.71 -11.51
C PHE A 170 9.14 -14.33 -11.09
N ALA A 171 7.99 -13.93 -11.61
CA ALA A 171 7.32 -12.72 -11.15
C ALA A 171 6.61 -12.98 -9.80
N PHE A 172 6.97 -12.23 -8.76
CA PHE A 172 6.34 -12.30 -7.44
C PHE A 172 6.46 -10.97 -6.69
N ASN A 173 5.58 -10.75 -5.71
CA ASN A 173 5.44 -9.47 -5.00
C ASN A 173 5.62 -9.70 -3.50
N ASP A 174 6.85 -9.74 -3.02
CA ASP A 174 7.22 -10.14 -1.67
C ASP A 174 7.71 -8.99 -0.75
N LEU A 175 7.79 -7.77 -1.28
CA LEU A 175 8.21 -6.58 -0.51
C LEU A 175 7.39 -6.37 0.77
N GLY A 176 6.06 -6.58 0.70
CA GLY A 176 5.18 -6.44 1.86
C GLY A 176 5.56 -7.38 2.99
N SER A 177 5.79 -8.65 2.68
CA SER A 177 6.21 -9.67 3.64
C SER A 177 7.59 -9.40 4.21
N PHE A 178 8.54 -8.96 3.37
CA PHE A 178 9.87 -8.53 3.82
C PHE A 178 9.79 -7.38 4.82
N MET A 179 9.01 -6.33 4.51
CA MET A 179 8.82 -5.20 5.42
C MET A 179 8.17 -5.64 6.73
N LEU A 180 7.16 -6.50 6.69
CA LEU A 180 6.55 -7.05 7.90
C LEU A 180 7.56 -7.80 8.77
N LEU A 181 8.45 -8.60 8.16
CA LEU A 181 9.53 -9.28 8.88
C LEU A 181 10.48 -8.28 9.55
N LEU A 182 10.91 -7.23 8.85
CA LEU A 182 11.77 -6.19 9.43
C LEU A 182 11.14 -5.51 10.65
N PHE A 183 9.85 -5.20 10.57
CA PHE A 183 9.12 -4.61 11.69
C PHE A 183 9.02 -5.57 12.88
N ASN A 184 8.82 -6.87 12.62
CA ASN A 184 8.82 -7.90 13.67
C ASN A 184 10.20 -8.06 14.32
N ILE A 185 11.28 -8.09 13.55
CA ILE A 185 12.66 -8.11 14.07
C ILE A 185 12.88 -6.92 15.00
N TYR A 186 12.52 -5.72 14.54
CA TYR A 186 12.65 -4.52 15.37
C TYR A 186 11.80 -4.59 16.64
N ALA A 187 10.56 -5.05 16.54
CA ALA A 187 9.65 -5.20 17.67
C ALA A 187 10.20 -6.15 18.73
N ILE A 188 10.69 -7.32 18.33
CA ILE A 188 11.23 -8.35 19.25
C ILE A 188 12.54 -7.89 19.90
N ILE A 189 13.45 -7.25 19.15
CA ILE A 189 14.69 -6.69 19.71
C ILE A 189 14.36 -5.60 20.74
N THR A 190 13.46 -4.68 20.38
CA THR A 190 13.09 -3.55 21.24
C THR A 190 12.30 -4.00 22.48
N TYR A 191 11.49 -5.04 22.36
CA TYR A 191 10.78 -5.66 23.48
C TYR A 191 11.72 -6.14 24.58
N GLN A 192 12.94 -6.61 24.24
CA GLN A 192 13.93 -7.06 25.19
C GLN A 192 14.73 -5.89 25.83
N SER A 193 14.79 -4.75 25.14
CA SER A 193 15.46 -3.56 25.68
C SER A 193 14.61 -2.88 26.74
N LYS A 194 15.24 -2.14 27.67
CA LYS A 194 14.54 -1.38 28.72
C LYS A 194 13.87 -0.10 28.20
N TYR A 195 13.94 0.20 26.90
CA TYR A 195 13.43 1.46 26.33
C TYR A 195 11.91 1.42 26.14
N GLY A 196 11.18 2.07 27.07
CA GLY A 196 9.72 2.09 27.11
C GLY A 196 8.99 2.96 26.06
N SER A 197 9.73 3.68 25.19
CA SER A 197 9.13 4.64 24.25
C SER A 197 8.60 4.05 22.93
N SER A 198 8.83 2.77 22.67
CA SER A 198 8.48 2.11 21.40
C SER A 198 7.29 1.15 21.50
N LEU A 199 6.41 1.32 22.47
CA LEU A 199 5.35 0.35 22.81
C LEU A 199 4.43 0.00 21.63
N LEU A 200 4.12 0.95 20.75
CA LEU A 200 3.27 0.69 19.57
C LEU A 200 3.94 -0.32 18.61
N LEU A 201 5.20 -0.08 18.23
CA LEU A 201 5.92 -0.98 17.33
C LEU A 201 6.22 -2.33 17.99
N ILE A 202 6.43 -2.36 19.32
CA ILE A 202 6.62 -3.59 20.09
C ILE A 202 5.38 -4.50 20.01
N GLY A 203 4.18 -3.92 19.95
CA GLY A 203 2.93 -4.69 19.89
C GLY A 203 2.63 -5.33 18.53
N LEU A 204 3.37 -4.95 17.48
CA LEU A 204 3.08 -5.39 16.11
C LEU A 204 3.00 -6.93 15.94
N PRO A 205 3.84 -7.77 16.59
CA PRO A 205 3.73 -9.23 16.42
C PRO A 205 2.35 -9.82 16.81
N VAL A 206 1.55 -9.10 17.62
CA VAL A 206 0.17 -9.51 17.94
C VAL A 206 -0.72 -9.42 16.70
N LEU A 207 -0.45 -8.48 15.79
CA LEU A 207 -1.27 -8.22 14.62
C LEU A 207 -0.88 -9.08 13.40
N ASN A 208 0.15 -9.93 13.50
CA ASN A 208 0.66 -10.69 12.35
C ASN A 208 -0.42 -11.52 11.66
N PHE A 209 -1.38 -12.08 12.40
CA PHE A 209 -2.46 -12.89 11.82
C PHE A 209 -3.40 -12.11 10.89
N ILE A 210 -3.47 -10.78 11.06
CA ILE A 210 -4.20 -9.89 10.14
C ILE A 210 -3.24 -9.31 9.10
N LEU A 211 -2.08 -8.81 9.52
CA LEU A 211 -1.14 -8.11 8.64
C LEU A 211 -0.60 -9.01 7.53
N LEU A 212 -0.36 -10.30 7.80
CA LEU A 212 0.08 -11.25 6.79
C LEU A 212 -0.92 -11.40 5.64
N GLU A 213 -2.21 -11.25 5.91
CA GLU A 213 -3.22 -11.29 4.85
C GLU A 213 -3.17 -10.08 3.89
N PHE A 214 -2.57 -8.96 4.31
CA PHE A 214 -2.29 -7.82 3.43
C PHE A 214 -0.98 -7.96 2.65
N THR A 215 -0.06 -8.84 3.08
CA THR A 215 1.25 -9.00 2.45
C THR A 215 1.31 -10.08 1.37
N ILE A 216 0.31 -10.96 1.28
CA ILE A 216 0.24 -12.01 0.25
C ILE A 216 -0.01 -11.47 -1.16
N VAL A 217 -0.39 -10.21 -1.26
CA VAL A 217 -0.60 -9.46 -2.51
C VAL A 217 0.03 -8.08 -2.40
N PRO A 218 0.33 -7.40 -3.51
CA PRO A 218 0.96 -6.07 -3.49
C PRO A 218 -0.02 -4.95 -3.06
N SER A 219 -0.70 -5.13 -1.92
CA SER A 219 -1.72 -4.21 -1.45
C SER A 219 -1.14 -2.87 -0.97
N PRO A 220 -1.57 -1.74 -1.53
CA PRO A 220 -1.21 -0.41 -1.05
C PRO A 220 -1.62 -0.14 0.41
N ASP A 221 -2.67 -0.81 0.90
CA ASP A 221 -3.15 -0.66 2.27
C ASP A 221 -2.07 -1.07 3.28
N PHE A 222 -1.28 -2.12 2.97
CA PHE A 222 -0.15 -2.52 3.81
C PHE A 222 0.90 -1.40 3.92
N GLY A 223 1.27 -0.77 2.81
CA GLY A 223 2.21 0.35 2.79
C GLY A 223 1.75 1.52 3.66
N ILE A 224 0.46 1.88 3.59
CA ILE A 224 -0.14 2.90 4.45
C ILE A 224 -0.06 2.51 5.93
N ILE A 225 -0.44 1.29 6.30
CA ILE A 225 -0.41 0.81 7.68
C ILE A 225 1.02 0.92 8.26
N MET A 226 2.04 0.50 7.50
CA MET A 226 3.43 0.54 7.97
C MET A 226 3.93 1.96 8.14
N ILE A 227 3.69 2.85 7.18
CA ILE A 227 4.09 4.27 7.29
C ILE A 227 3.36 4.93 8.46
N PHE A 228 2.07 4.67 8.62
CA PHE A 228 1.27 5.23 9.70
C PHE A 228 1.83 4.84 11.09
N LEU A 229 2.17 3.57 11.28
CA LEU A 229 2.78 3.09 12.53
C LEU A 229 4.11 3.81 12.83
N VAL A 230 4.94 4.03 11.80
CA VAL A 230 6.22 4.76 11.94
C VAL A 230 5.97 6.23 12.27
N VAL A 231 5.06 6.89 11.56
CA VAL A 231 4.72 8.30 11.78
C VAL A 231 4.21 8.52 13.21
N VAL A 232 3.25 7.72 13.66
CA VAL A 232 2.69 7.85 15.02
C VAL A 232 3.77 7.54 16.08
N HIS A 233 4.63 6.54 15.84
CA HIS A 233 5.75 6.25 16.73
C HIS A 233 6.71 7.45 16.87
N LEU A 234 7.14 8.04 15.75
CA LEU A 234 8.02 9.19 15.72
C LEU A 234 7.36 10.43 16.34
N PHE A 235 6.10 10.66 16.03
CA PHE A 235 5.31 11.75 16.59
C PHE A 235 5.22 11.67 18.11
N LEU A 236 4.80 10.53 18.66
CA LEU A 236 4.71 10.33 20.11
C LEU A 236 6.06 10.49 20.81
N LYS A 237 7.14 9.98 20.21
CA LYS A 237 8.48 10.04 20.78
C LYS A 237 9.02 11.47 20.87
N ASN A 238 8.75 12.29 19.86
CA ASN A 238 9.36 13.62 19.71
C ASN A 238 8.37 14.78 19.93
N PHE A 239 7.14 14.49 20.35
CA PHE A 239 6.07 15.48 20.49
C PHE A 239 6.42 16.62 21.46
N ALA A 240 7.12 16.33 22.56
CA ALA A 240 7.44 17.33 23.58
C ALA A 240 8.44 18.38 23.04
N GLN A 241 9.46 17.93 22.33
CA GLN A 241 10.55 18.77 21.80
C GLN A 241 10.88 18.33 20.37
N PRO A 242 10.06 18.70 19.36
CA PRO A 242 10.34 18.33 17.99
C PRO A 242 11.50 19.16 17.43
N ASP A 243 12.40 18.48 16.73
CA ASP A 243 13.43 19.11 15.91
C ASP A 243 13.05 19.15 14.43
N SER A 244 13.79 19.95 13.65
CA SER A 244 13.56 20.07 12.21
C SER A 244 13.77 18.76 11.44
N ASN A 245 14.68 17.89 11.86
CA ASN A 245 14.93 16.62 11.20
C ASN A 245 13.76 15.64 11.40
N THR A 246 13.25 15.55 12.62
CA THR A 246 12.04 14.75 12.92
C THR A 246 10.83 15.26 12.15
N PHE A 247 10.65 16.58 12.08
CA PHE A 247 9.61 17.18 11.25
C PHE A 247 9.74 16.74 9.79
N TYR A 248 10.91 16.90 9.17
CA TYR A 248 11.13 16.53 7.77
C TYR A 248 10.95 15.04 7.53
N LEU A 249 11.35 14.19 8.47
CA LEU A 249 11.14 12.76 8.34
C LEU A 249 9.64 12.41 8.33
N ILE A 250 8.87 12.95 9.27
CA ILE A 250 7.42 12.73 9.33
C ILE A 250 6.74 13.35 8.10
N PHE A 251 7.19 14.51 7.64
CA PHE A 251 6.68 15.15 6.43
C PHE A 251 6.92 14.30 5.17
N LEU A 252 8.15 13.78 4.96
CA LEU A 252 8.47 12.88 3.85
C LEU A 252 7.66 11.58 3.91
N LEU A 253 7.46 11.02 5.11
CA LEU A 253 6.60 9.85 5.31
C LEU A 253 5.14 10.15 4.93
N SER A 254 4.63 11.32 5.28
CA SER A 254 3.26 11.74 4.92
C SER A 254 3.10 11.96 3.42
N LEU A 255 4.08 12.60 2.76
CA LEU A 255 4.13 12.72 1.30
C LEU A 255 4.16 11.34 0.62
N SER A 256 4.97 10.43 1.16
CA SER A 256 5.08 9.06 0.65
C SER A 256 3.78 8.27 0.79
N ALA A 257 3.11 8.42 1.92
CA ALA A 257 1.80 7.81 2.13
C ALA A 257 0.78 8.29 1.10
N MET A 258 0.78 9.58 0.76
CA MET A 258 -0.11 10.14 -0.25
C MET A 258 0.22 9.64 -1.67
N LEU A 259 1.51 9.43 -2.01
CA LEU A 259 1.90 8.76 -3.26
C LEU A 259 1.42 7.31 -3.31
N ILE A 260 1.40 6.61 -2.17
CA ILE A 260 0.88 5.24 -2.08
C ILE A 260 -0.64 5.25 -2.26
N LYS A 261 -1.35 6.12 -1.55
CA LYS A 261 -2.81 6.19 -1.60
C LYS A 261 -3.31 7.54 -1.09
N VAL A 262 -4.28 8.13 -1.76
CA VAL A 262 -4.84 9.45 -1.38
C VAL A 262 -5.39 9.46 0.05
N THR A 263 -5.89 8.33 0.56
CA THR A 263 -6.33 8.20 1.96
C THR A 263 -5.21 8.44 2.97
N GLY A 264 -3.94 8.44 2.56
CA GLY A 264 -2.78 8.85 3.37
C GLY A 264 -2.76 10.33 3.74
N ILE A 265 -3.65 11.16 3.17
CA ILE A 265 -3.75 12.60 3.46
C ILE A 265 -3.94 12.88 4.96
N GLY A 266 -4.63 12.00 5.69
CA GLY A 266 -4.82 12.12 7.14
C GLY A 266 -3.52 12.17 7.95
N LEU A 267 -2.40 11.69 7.38
CA LEU A 267 -1.09 11.75 8.03
C LEU A 267 -0.50 13.16 8.08
N PHE A 268 -0.96 14.11 7.27
CA PHE A 268 -0.46 15.49 7.30
C PHE A 268 -0.80 16.24 8.58
N VAL A 269 -1.76 15.78 9.35
CA VAL A 269 -2.06 16.33 10.69
C VAL A 269 -0.81 16.34 11.57
N PHE A 270 0.04 15.29 11.50
CA PHE A 270 1.21 15.16 12.35
C PHE A 270 2.32 16.17 12.03
N PRO A 271 2.80 16.33 10.78
CA PRO A 271 3.80 17.34 10.46
C PRO A 271 3.25 18.75 10.63
N ILE A 272 1.97 19.04 10.39
CA ILE A 272 1.35 20.36 10.62
C ILE A 272 1.47 20.73 12.10
N ILE A 273 1.14 19.82 13.03
CA ILE A 273 1.26 20.05 14.47
C ILE A 273 2.71 20.26 14.87
N LEU A 274 3.65 19.46 14.35
CA LEU A 274 5.07 19.63 14.65
C LEU A 274 5.61 20.95 14.08
N LEU A 275 5.16 21.35 12.88
CA LEU A 275 5.52 22.63 12.29
C LEU A 275 5.13 23.79 13.21
N TYR A 276 3.93 23.76 13.80
CA TYR A 276 3.49 24.77 14.76
C TYR A 276 4.39 24.80 16.02
N LYS A 277 4.86 23.64 16.49
CA LYS A 277 5.67 23.53 17.72
C LYS A 277 7.15 23.91 17.55
N ILE A 278 7.70 23.86 16.34
CA ILE A 278 9.11 24.23 16.08
C ILE A 278 9.26 25.74 16.18
N ARG A 279 10.10 26.20 17.12
CA ARG A 279 10.31 27.63 17.38
C ARG A 279 11.18 28.32 16.33
N ASN A 280 12.31 27.72 15.96
CA ASN A 280 13.31 28.33 15.08
C ASN A 280 13.18 27.79 13.65
N LYS A 281 12.60 28.58 12.76
CA LYS A 281 12.41 28.27 11.33
C LYS A 281 13.22 29.23 10.49
N SER A 282 14.41 28.81 10.08
CA SER A 282 15.28 29.60 9.21
C SER A 282 14.70 29.68 7.79
N LEU A 283 15.18 30.63 6.97
CA LEU A 283 14.83 30.69 5.54
C LEU A 283 15.16 29.37 4.84
N ARG A 284 16.31 28.73 5.17
CA ARG A 284 16.68 27.40 4.63
C ARG A 284 15.66 26.33 4.96
N PHE A 285 15.02 26.37 6.14
CA PHE A 285 13.92 25.47 6.49
C PHE A 285 12.75 25.66 5.52
N TRP A 286 12.29 26.90 5.28
CA TRP A 286 11.16 27.14 4.41
C TRP A 286 11.45 26.81 2.94
N LEU A 287 12.64 27.13 2.44
CA LEU A 287 13.06 26.77 1.07
C LEU A 287 13.09 25.24 0.88
N LYS A 288 13.60 24.50 1.86
CA LYS A 288 13.61 23.03 1.83
C LYS A 288 12.20 22.45 1.86
N LEU A 289 11.31 23.00 2.67
CA LEU A 289 9.90 22.57 2.73
C LEU A 289 9.22 22.83 1.38
N LEU A 290 9.36 24.03 0.84
CA LEU A 290 8.77 24.41 -0.44
C LEU A 290 9.28 23.55 -1.60
N SER A 291 10.61 23.40 -1.75
CA SER A 291 11.20 22.59 -2.82
C SER A 291 10.74 21.12 -2.75
N THR A 292 10.70 20.53 -1.54
CA THR A 292 10.22 19.16 -1.36
C THR A 292 8.74 19.03 -1.74
N SER A 293 7.91 20.00 -1.33
CA SER A 293 6.49 20.02 -1.69
C SER A 293 6.28 20.16 -3.20
N LEU A 294 7.02 21.05 -3.86
CA LEU A 294 6.93 21.23 -5.30
C LEU A 294 7.32 19.99 -6.09
N ILE A 295 8.42 19.32 -5.71
CA ILE A 295 8.83 18.04 -6.34
C ILE A 295 7.73 16.99 -6.18
N PHE A 296 7.17 16.85 -4.98
CA PHE A 296 6.09 15.90 -4.73
C PHE A 296 4.85 16.20 -5.58
N VAL A 297 4.39 17.46 -5.59
CA VAL A 297 3.20 17.88 -6.33
C VAL A 297 3.40 17.66 -7.83
N SER A 298 4.60 17.99 -8.35
CA SER A 298 4.94 17.77 -9.77
C SER A 298 4.88 16.28 -10.14
N ILE A 299 5.44 15.41 -9.31
CA ILE A 299 5.38 13.94 -9.51
C ILE A 299 3.91 13.45 -9.49
N TRP A 300 3.14 13.90 -8.50
CA TRP A 300 1.76 13.47 -8.34
C TRP A 300 0.85 13.91 -9.48
N ILE A 301 0.92 15.21 -9.84
CA ILE A 301 0.17 15.77 -10.97
C ILE A 301 0.60 15.12 -12.29
N GLY A 302 1.91 15.02 -12.53
CA GLY A 302 2.44 14.46 -13.78
C GLY A 302 1.98 13.00 -13.98
N LYS A 303 2.10 12.17 -12.95
CA LYS A 303 1.59 10.80 -12.98
C LYS A 303 0.10 10.75 -13.33
N ASN A 304 -0.72 11.53 -12.64
CA ASN A 304 -2.16 11.53 -12.83
C ASN A 304 -2.57 12.02 -14.22
N LEU A 305 -1.92 13.06 -14.73
CA LEU A 305 -2.14 13.56 -16.10
C LEU A 305 -1.83 12.50 -17.15
N ILE A 306 -0.72 11.75 -17.00
CA ILE A 306 -0.36 10.69 -17.95
C ILE A 306 -1.38 9.56 -17.91
N ILE A 307 -1.76 9.07 -16.72
CA ILE A 307 -2.58 7.87 -16.58
C ILE A 307 -4.06 8.13 -16.87
N SER A 308 -4.60 9.24 -16.36
CA SER A 308 -6.05 9.50 -16.38
C SER A 308 -6.47 10.75 -17.14
N GLY A 309 -5.55 11.71 -17.34
CA GLY A 309 -5.84 13.04 -17.84
C GLY A 309 -6.40 14.02 -16.78
N TYR A 310 -6.53 13.58 -15.51
CA TYR A 310 -7.01 14.40 -14.40
C TYR A 310 -5.84 14.73 -13.45
N PRO A 311 -5.40 16.01 -13.34
CA PRO A 311 -4.21 16.38 -12.57
C PRO A 311 -4.33 16.01 -11.08
N PHE A 312 -5.52 16.16 -10.51
CA PHE A 312 -5.79 15.93 -9.09
C PHE A 312 -6.64 14.67 -8.85
N PHE A 313 -6.51 13.64 -9.72
CA PHE A 313 -7.25 12.39 -9.51
C PHE A 313 -7.13 11.91 -8.04
N PRO A 314 -8.25 11.51 -7.37
CA PRO A 314 -9.61 11.28 -7.88
C PRO A 314 -10.55 12.50 -7.88
N SER A 315 -10.04 13.70 -7.94
CA SER A 315 -10.82 14.93 -8.14
C SER A 315 -10.69 15.41 -9.58
N ASP A 316 -11.75 16.04 -10.09
CA ASP A 316 -11.78 16.65 -11.42
C ASP A 316 -11.33 18.13 -11.43
N TYR A 317 -10.95 18.69 -10.29
CA TYR A 317 -10.48 20.06 -10.20
C TYR A 317 -9.37 20.34 -11.23
N PHE A 318 -9.50 21.47 -11.91
CA PHE A 318 -8.57 21.94 -12.96
C PHE A 318 -8.48 21.05 -14.21
N SER A 319 -9.28 19.98 -14.35
CA SER A 319 -9.22 19.12 -15.54
C SER A 319 -9.62 19.85 -16.82
N GLU A 320 -10.48 20.87 -16.74
CA GLU A 320 -10.96 21.69 -17.86
C GLU A 320 -9.86 22.52 -18.52
N TYR A 321 -8.79 22.85 -17.79
CA TYR A 321 -7.65 23.58 -18.32
C TYR A 321 -6.71 22.73 -19.18
N PHE A 322 -6.88 21.39 -19.14
CA PHE A 322 -6.05 20.44 -19.86
C PHE A 322 -6.89 19.75 -20.95
N ASN A 323 -6.80 20.23 -22.19
CA ASN A 323 -7.45 19.56 -23.32
C ASN A 323 -6.62 18.36 -23.77
N ILE A 324 -6.78 17.23 -23.07
CA ILE A 324 -5.96 16.04 -23.27
C ILE A 324 -6.76 14.95 -23.98
N LYS A 325 -6.29 14.52 -25.17
CA LYS A 325 -6.95 13.48 -25.99
C LYS A 325 -7.20 12.18 -25.23
N HIS A 326 -6.31 11.80 -24.32
CA HIS A 326 -6.39 10.55 -23.55
C HIS A 326 -7.08 10.70 -22.19
N GLN A 327 -7.68 11.84 -21.91
CA GLN A 327 -8.47 12.02 -20.68
C GLN A 327 -9.62 11.00 -20.63
N VAL A 328 -9.78 10.37 -19.48
CA VAL A 328 -10.91 9.47 -19.23
C VAL A 328 -12.20 10.28 -19.37
N PRO A 329 -13.21 9.81 -20.12
CA PRO A 329 -14.48 10.51 -20.27
C PRO A 329 -15.13 10.82 -18.93
N LYS A 330 -15.73 12.01 -18.81
CA LYS A 330 -16.32 12.51 -17.56
C LYS A 330 -17.38 11.55 -17.01
N GLU A 331 -18.19 10.97 -17.87
CA GLU A 331 -19.23 10.01 -17.47
C GLU A 331 -18.64 8.74 -16.80
N LEU A 332 -17.50 8.24 -17.32
CA LEU A 332 -16.79 7.09 -16.73
C LEU A 332 -16.08 7.48 -15.45
N PHE A 333 -15.51 8.69 -15.38
CA PHE A 333 -14.89 9.23 -14.19
C PHE A 333 -15.89 9.34 -13.04
N ASP A 334 -17.03 9.99 -13.27
CA ASP A 334 -18.11 10.15 -12.28
C ASP A 334 -18.67 8.79 -11.83
N PHE A 335 -18.82 7.85 -12.75
CA PHE A 335 -19.20 6.47 -12.42
C PHE A 335 -18.18 5.82 -11.49
N SER A 336 -16.86 6.01 -11.72
CA SER A 336 -15.82 5.42 -10.87
C SER A 336 -15.87 5.93 -9.43
N LEU A 337 -16.17 7.21 -9.22
CA LEU A 337 -16.29 7.81 -7.90
C LEU A 337 -17.52 7.28 -7.13
N ARG A 338 -18.66 7.17 -7.82
CA ARG A 338 -19.91 6.70 -7.22
C ARG A 338 -19.91 5.20 -6.94
N LYS A 339 -19.27 4.41 -7.78
CA LYS A 339 -19.27 2.95 -7.71
C LYS A 339 -18.81 2.42 -6.35
N ASP A 340 -17.73 2.97 -5.80
CA ASP A 340 -17.18 2.52 -4.52
C ASP A 340 -18.15 2.80 -3.36
N MET A 341 -18.86 3.92 -3.41
CA MET A 341 -19.90 4.25 -2.42
C MET A 341 -21.08 3.29 -2.54
N LEU A 342 -21.59 3.08 -3.76
CA LEU A 342 -22.72 2.17 -4.02
C LEU A 342 -22.40 0.74 -3.57
N TYR A 343 -21.18 0.29 -3.84
CA TYR A 343 -20.71 -1.02 -3.42
C TYR A 343 -20.70 -1.19 -1.89
N GLU A 344 -20.27 -0.16 -1.16
CA GLU A 344 -20.22 -0.21 0.29
C GLU A 344 -21.59 -0.21 0.96
N PHE A 345 -22.58 0.42 0.35
CA PHE A 345 -23.95 0.41 0.85
C PHE A 345 -24.80 -0.77 0.34
N PHE A 346 -24.30 -1.60 -0.58
CA PHE A 346 -25.12 -2.59 -1.29
C PHE A 346 -26.41 -1.99 -1.84
N ALA A 347 -26.30 -0.84 -2.47
CA ALA A 347 -27.43 -0.05 -2.92
C ALA A 347 -27.27 0.30 -4.40
N THR A 348 -28.40 0.41 -5.09
CA THR A 348 -28.45 0.99 -6.44
C THR A 348 -28.30 2.52 -6.37
N PRO A 349 -27.96 3.19 -7.49
CA PRO A 349 -27.93 4.66 -7.52
C PRO A 349 -29.24 5.30 -7.08
N GLU A 350 -30.37 4.69 -7.45
CA GLU A 350 -31.72 5.15 -7.10
C GLU A 350 -31.98 5.01 -5.60
N GLU A 351 -31.61 3.88 -5.02
CA GLU A 351 -31.72 3.67 -3.57
C GLU A 351 -30.87 4.68 -2.78
N VAL A 352 -29.60 4.94 -3.18
CA VAL A 352 -28.76 5.91 -2.47
C VAL A 352 -29.32 7.31 -2.54
N ASN A 353 -29.93 7.70 -3.65
CA ASN A 353 -30.56 9.01 -3.80
C ASN A 353 -31.85 9.17 -2.97
N ASN A 354 -32.53 8.08 -2.65
CA ASN A 354 -33.82 8.09 -1.94
C ASN A 354 -33.67 7.82 -0.43
N LEU A 355 -32.55 7.24 0.01
CA LEU A 355 -32.31 6.94 1.42
C LEU A 355 -31.80 8.18 2.18
N SER A 356 -32.26 8.34 3.41
CA SER A 356 -31.72 9.33 4.35
C SER A 356 -30.29 8.97 4.76
N TYR A 357 -29.54 9.96 5.23
CA TYR A 357 -28.17 9.72 5.77
C TYR A 357 -28.16 8.72 6.93
N PHE A 358 -29.22 8.67 7.73
CA PHE A 358 -29.34 7.71 8.82
C PHE A 358 -29.51 6.27 8.30
N GLU A 359 -30.33 6.07 7.28
CA GLU A 359 -30.53 4.77 6.65
C GLU A 359 -29.26 4.27 5.95
N LEU A 360 -28.53 5.17 5.26
CA LEU A 360 -27.22 4.86 4.68
C LEU A 360 -26.20 4.47 5.75
N PHE A 361 -26.14 5.23 6.85
CA PHE A 361 -25.28 4.91 8.00
C PHE A 361 -25.64 3.54 8.59
N TRP A 362 -26.93 3.25 8.75
CA TRP A 362 -27.38 1.99 9.30
C TRP A 362 -27.05 0.81 8.38
N LYS A 363 -27.26 0.93 7.07
CA LYS A 363 -26.85 -0.05 6.06
C LYS A 363 -25.34 -0.32 6.13
N TRP A 364 -24.52 0.73 6.23
CA TRP A 364 -23.07 0.61 6.37
C TRP A 364 -22.70 -0.11 7.68
N LEU A 365 -23.29 0.30 8.80
CA LEU A 365 -22.98 -0.26 10.11
C LEU A 365 -23.34 -1.75 10.20
N THR A 366 -24.51 -2.12 9.66
CA THR A 366 -25.04 -3.49 9.72
C THR A 366 -24.59 -4.38 8.58
N ARG A 367 -23.65 -3.92 7.75
CA ARG A 367 -23.05 -4.72 6.68
C ARG A 367 -22.52 -6.03 7.23
N SER A 368 -22.86 -7.15 6.54
CA SER A 368 -22.64 -8.50 7.06
C SER A 368 -21.17 -8.89 7.29
N LYS A 369 -20.96 -9.91 8.11
CA LYS A 369 -19.68 -10.61 8.32
C LYS A 369 -18.57 -9.70 8.87
N VAL A 370 -17.36 -9.81 8.31
CA VAL A 370 -16.17 -9.06 8.75
C VAL A 370 -16.38 -7.54 8.70
N SER A 371 -17.11 -7.03 7.71
CA SER A 371 -17.38 -5.58 7.61
C SER A 371 -18.13 -5.06 8.82
N PHE A 372 -19.12 -5.80 9.34
CA PHE A 372 -19.84 -5.44 10.57
C PHE A 372 -18.89 -5.28 11.76
N ILE A 373 -18.01 -6.27 11.97
CA ILE A 373 -17.07 -6.25 13.10
C ILE A 373 -16.18 -5.01 13.06
N PHE A 374 -15.63 -4.69 11.89
CA PHE A 374 -14.74 -3.53 11.75
C PHE A 374 -15.50 -2.20 11.83
N ASN A 375 -16.68 -2.08 11.21
CA ASN A 375 -17.50 -0.87 11.26
C ASN A 375 -17.94 -0.55 12.69
N VAL A 376 -18.44 -1.56 13.42
CA VAL A 376 -18.79 -1.43 14.85
C VAL A 376 -17.55 -1.04 15.67
N SER A 377 -16.39 -1.66 15.40
CA SER A 377 -15.14 -1.34 16.11
C SER A 377 -14.71 0.12 15.89
N LEU A 378 -14.89 0.68 14.67
CA LEU A 378 -14.63 2.09 14.39
C LEU A 378 -15.51 3.00 15.26
N ILE A 379 -16.81 2.73 15.33
CA ILE A 379 -17.75 3.51 16.17
C ILE A 379 -17.42 3.37 17.65
N LEU A 380 -17.11 2.15 18.13
CA LEU A 380 -16.70 1.95 19.50
C LEU A 380 -15.44 2.75 19.86
N TYR A 381 -14.48 2.86 18.96
CA TYR A 381 -13.27 3.64 19.22
C TYR A 381 -13.52 5.17 19.22
N VAL A 382 -14.51 5.66 18.47
CA VAL A 382 -14.97 7.05 18.63
C VAL A 382 -15.37 7.35 20.09
N LEU A 383 -16.01 6.40 20.77
CA LEU A 383 -16.49 6.56 22.15
C LEU A 383 -15.42 6.23 23.20
N ILE A 384 -14.68 5.15 23.02
CA ILE A 384 -13.77 4.60 24.05
C ILE A 384 -12.45 5.39 24.13
N ILE A 385 -11.90 5.83 22.99
CA ILE A 385 -10.57 6.44 22.97
C ILE A 385 -10.50 7.75 23.76
N PRO A 386 -11.46 8.69 23.68
CA PRO A 386 -11.46 9.88 24.52
C PRO A 386 -11.43 9.55 26.02
N LEU A 387 -12.26 8.60 26.45
CA LEU A 387 -12.32 8.15 27.84
C LEU A 387 -10.99 7.53 28.29
N TRP A 388 -10.36 6.72 27.41
CA TRP A 388 -9.05 6.13 27.67
C TRP A 388 -7.95 7.20 27.79
N ILE A 389 -7.96 8.23 26.90
CA ILE A 389 -6.97 9.32 26.95
C ILE A 389 -7.10 10.10 28.28
N ILE A 390 -8.33 10.46 28.68
CA ILE A 390 -8.58 11.19 29.93
C ILE A 390 -8.09 10.36 31.13
N ARG A 391 -8.49 9.09 31.20
CA ARG A 391 -8.23 8.25 32.38
C ARG A 391 -6.77 7.84 32.53
N PHE A 392 -6.08 7.51 31.45
CA PHE A 392 -4.79 6.82 31.54
C PHE A 392 -3.60 7.63 31.02
N LYS A 393 -3.80 8.59 30.17
CA LYS A 393 -2.67 9.27 29.52
C LYS A 393 -2.74 10.79 29.56
N ASN A 394 -3.89 11.37 29.38
CA ASN A 394 -4.14 12.83 29.36
C ASN A 394 -2.98 13.66 28.74
N LYS A 395 -2.35 13.15 27.67
CA LYS A 395 -1.25 13.82 26.98
C LYS A 395 -1.76 14.37 25.65
N PRO A 396 -1.49 15.64 25.32
CA PRO A 396 -1.98 16.26 24.09
C PRO A 396 -1.67 15.45 22.81
N ALA A 397 -0.55 14.74 22.75
CA ALA A 397 -0.18 13.92 21.60
C ALA A 397 -1.23 12.86 21.22
N TYR A 398 -1.88 12.24 22.21
CA TYR A 398 -2.91 11.23 21.96
C TYR A 398 -4.21 11.84 21.42
N TRP A 399 -4.56 13.06 21.86
CA TRP A 399 -5.68 13.81 21.31
C TRP A 399 -5.50 14.13 19.83
N TYR A 400 -4.29 14.44 19.39
CA TYR A 400 -4.02 14.68 17.96
C TYR A 400 -4.14 13.41 17.12
N ILE A 401 -3.78 12.23 17.65
CA ILE A 401 -4.03 10.95 16.98
C ILE A 401 -5.53 10.71 16.86
N TYR A 402 -6.29 10.99 17.92
CA TYR A 402 -7.74 10.87 17.91
C TYR A 402 -8.41 11.85 16.92
N LEU A 403 -7.97 13.10 16.88
CA LEU A 403 -8.46 14.09 15.91
C LEU A 403 -8.14 13.68 14.46
N SER A 404 -6.95 13.14 14.21
CA SER A 404 -6.61 12.58 12.91
C SER A 404 -7.53 11.40 12.52
N PHE A 405 -7.91 10.57 13.48
CA PHE A 405 -8.90 9.50 13.28
C PHE A 405 -10.27 10.03 12.90
N ILE A 406 -10.79 11.01 13.67
CA ILE A 406 -12.09 11.62 13.36
C ILE A 406 -12.06 12.29 11.98
N GLY A 407 -11.00 13.05 11.67
CA GLY A 407 -10.82 13.65 10.33
C GLY A 407 -10.81 12.59 9.21
N GLN A 408 -10.17 11.45 9.43
CA GLN A 408 -10.18 10.33 8.49
C GLN A 408 -11.58 9.74 8.31
N LEU A 409 -12.35 9.56 9.39
CA LEU A 409 -13.71 9.03 9.29
C LEU A 409 -14.63 10.00 8.51
N ILE A 410 -14.52 11.30 8.77
CA ILE A 410 -15.28 12.33 8.03
C ILE A 410 -14.90 12.29 6.56
N PHE A 411 -13.60 12.26 6.23
CA PHE A 411 -13.13 12.15 4.86
C PHE A 411 -13.68 10.90 4.16
N LEU A 412 -13.65 9.74 4.82
CA LEU A 412 -14.17 8.50 4.27
C LEU A 412 -15.70 8.51 4.10
N ALA A 413 -16.43 9.13 5.01
CA ALA A 413 -17.88 9.26 4.90
C ALA A 413 -18.31 10.02 3.64
N ILE A 414 -17.51 11.02 3.22
CA ILE A 414 -17.78 11.83 2.03
C ILE A 414 -17.29 11.14 0.75
N THR A 415 -16.23 10.31 0.83
CA THR A 415 -15.58 9.73 -0.36
C THR A 415 -15.92 8.24 -0.54
N SER A 416 -15.36 7.37 0.30
CA SER A 416 -15.54 5.92 0.23
C SER A 416 -15.51 5.32 1.64
N PRO A 417 -16.66 4.96 2.24
CA PRO A 417 -16.78 4.58 3.65
C PRO A 417 -16.29 3.15 3.92
N GLN A 418 -15.18 2.73 3.30
CA GLN A 418 -14.59 1.41 3.51
C GLN A 418 -13.77 1.38 4.80
N TYR A 419 -14.10 0.46 5.73
CA TYR A 419 -13.38 0.30 6.99
C TYR A 419 -11.87 0.06 6.80
N ARG A 420 -11.47 -0.60 5.71
CA ARG A 420 -10.06 -0.90 5.40
C ARG A 420 -9.19 0.36 5.27
N PHE A 421 -9.77 1.50 4.94
CA PHE A 421 -9.07 2.78 4.83
C PHE A 421 -8.90 3.51 6.17
N ALA A 422 -9.47 2.97 7.25
CA ALA A 422 -9.28 3.41 8.63
C ALA A 422 -8.65 2.32 9.53
N ILE A 423 -8.32 1.14 8.97
CA ILE A 423 -7.85 -0.03 9.73
C ILE A 423 -6.56 0.24 10.51
N GLN A 424 -5.69 1.12 10.03
CA GLN A 424 -4.47 1.55 10.73
C GLN A 424 -4.77 2.18 12.09
N TYR A 425 -5.87 2.92 12.22
CA TYR A 425 -6.31 3.49 13.50
C TYR A 425 -6.83 2.40 14.43
N LEU A 426 -7.58 1.42 13.91
CA LEU A 426 -8.01 0.27 14.69
C LEU A 426 -6.81 -0.46 15.30
N PHE A 427 -5.76 -0.69 14.52
CA PHE A 427 -4.54 -1.33 15.00
C PHE A 427 -3.85 -0.51 16.09
N ILE A 428 -3.67 0.79 15.88
CA ILE A 428 -3.04 1.66 16.88
C ILE A 428 -3.84 1.72 18.17
N PHE A 429 -5.14 1.92 18.09
CA PHE A 429 -5.97 2.02 19.28
C PHE A 429 -6.07 0.68 20.03
N SER A 430 -6.17 -0.44 19.31
CA SER A 430 -6.07 -1.76 19.92
C SER A 430 -4.73 -1.93 20.66
N LEU A 431 -3.62 -1.58 20.03
CA LEU A 431 -2.30 -1.65 20.65
C LEU A 431 -2.19 -0.71 21.86
N MET A 432 -2.77 0.50 21.78
CA MET A 432 -2.79 1.45 22.90
C MET A 432 -3.59 0.91 24.08
N ILE A 433 -4.80 0.41 23.86
CA ILE A 433 -5.67 -0.08 24.93
C ILE A 433 -5.08 -1.35 25.56
N PHE A 434 -4.66 -2.32 24.74
CA PHE A 434 -4.27 -3.63 25.25
C PHE A 434 -2.79 -3.70 25.64
N ILE A 435 -1.88 -3.28 24.75
CA ILE A 435 -0.44 -3.50 24.95
C ILE A 435 0.15 -2.60 26.05
N PHE A 436 -0.40 -1.41 26.28
CA PHE A 436 0.11 -0.52 27.32
C PHE A 436 -0.15 -1.07 28.74
N HIS A 437 -1.21 -1.83 28.94
CA HIS A 437 -1.68 -2.22 30.27
C HIS A 437 -1.28 -3.64 30.70
N ILE A 438 -0.78 -4.45 29.78
CA ILE A 438 -0.41 -5.85 30.08
C ILE A 438 1.08 -6.00 30.38
N GLY A 439 1.41 -6.97 31.25
CA GLY A 439 2.77 -7.30 31.66
C GLY A 439 3.60 -7.96 30.54
N LYS A 440 4.93 -8.01 30.71
CA LYS A 440 5.84 -8.62 29.72
C LYS A 440 5.51 -10.08 29.41
N LYS A 441 5.18 -10.91 30.43
CA LYS A 441 4.82 -12.33 30.20
C LYS A 441 3.60 -12.45 29.28
N THR A 442 2.54 -11.71 29.56
CA THR A 442 1.30 -11.71 28.78
C THR A 442 1.54 -11.22 27.36
N LYS A 443 2.36 -10.17 27.15
CA LYS A 443 2.76 -9.72 25.80
C LYS A 443 3.41 -10.85 25.01
N PHE A 444 4.33 -11.57 25.62
CA PHE A 444 5.02 -12.69 24.97
C PHE A 444 4.06 -13.82 24.61
N LEU A 445 3.11 -14.15 25.49
CA LEU A 445 2.06 -15.14 25.20
C LEU A 445 1.19 -14.71 24.02
N LEU A 446 0.77 -13.44 23.96
CA LEU A 446 -0.01 -12.90 22.83
C LEU A 446 0.78 -12.95 21.52
N PHE A 447 2.08 -12.63 21.55
CA PHE A 447 2.94 -12.79 20.37
C PHE A 447 2.97 -14.23 19.88
N SER A 448 3.16 -15.19 20.79
CA SER A 448 3.20 -16.61 20.46
C SER A 448 1.84 -17.11 19.95
N PHE A 449 0.75 -16.69 20.59
CA PHE A 449 -0.61 -17.05 20.19
C PHE A 449 -0.95 -16.52 18.78
N SER A 450 -0.59 -15.28 18.48
CA SER A 450 -0.75 -14.74 17.12
C SER A 450 -0.04 -15.60 16.06
N GLN A 451 1.16 -16.12 16.37
CA GLN A 451 1.87 -16.98 15.42
C GLN A 451 1.20 -18.36 15.26
N LEU A 452 0.55 -18.88 16.30
CA LEU A 452 -0.25 -20.12 16.18
C LEU A 452 -1.46 -19.90 15.27
N ILE A 453 -2.11 -18.74 15.34
CA ILE A 453 -3.18 -18.38 14.41
C ILE A 453 -2.65 -18.29 12.98
N VAL A 454 -1.47 -17.67 12.77
CA VAL A 454 -0.84 -17.61 11.44
C VAL A 454 -0.55 -19.02 10.92
N LEU A 455 0.04 -19.88 11.74
CA LEU A 455 0.29 -21.29 11.38
C LEU A 455 -1.01 -22.00 10.99
N TYR A 456 -2.07 -21.80 11.77
CA TYR A 456 -3.39 -22.34 11.46
C TYR A 456 -3.89 -21.89 10.08
N PHE A 457 -3.75 -20.60 9.73
CA PHE A 457 -4.17 -20.08 8.41
C PHE A 457 -3.26 -20.50 7.25
N ILE A 458 -2.03 -20.92 7.51
CA ILE A 458 -1.18 -21.55 6.48
C ILE A 458 -1.64 -22.98 6.21
N LEU A 459 -2.00 -23.74 7.27
CA LEU A 459 -2.47 -25.12 7.15
C LEU A 459 -3.93 -25.21 6.67
N TYR A 460 -4.76 -24.27 7.12
CA TYR A 460 -6.19 -24.16 6.80
C TYR A 460 -6.48 -22.76 6.23
N PRO A 461 -6.22 -22.55 4.93
CA PRO A 461 -6.31 -21.23 4.33
C PRO A 461 -7.69 -20.60 4.46
N LEU A 462 -7.69 -19.28 4.72
CA LEU A 462 -8.92 -18.50 4.82
C LEU A 462 -9.69 -18.52 3.50
N ARG A 463 -10.97 -18.79 3.57
CA ARG A 463 -11.89 -18.68 2.45
C ARG A 463 -12.59 -17.33 2.53
N TYR A 464 -12.14 -16.38 1.71
CA TYR A 464 -12.67 -15.01 1.70
C TYR A 464 -14.16 -14.94 1.34
N ASP A 465 -14.66 -15.83 0.50
CA ASP A 465 -16.08 -15.95 0.17
C ASP A 465 -16.96 -16.22 1.40
N LYS A 466 -16.44 -16.89 2.41
CA LYS A 466 -17.17 -17.18 3.65
C LYS A 466 -17.17 -16.02 4.65
N ILE A 467 -16.10 -15.24 4.69
CA ILE A 467 -15.90 -14.16 5.69
C ILE A 467 -16.16 -12.76 5.13
N SER A 468 -15.97 -12.55 3.83
CA SER A 468 -16.28 -11.29 3.15
C SER A 468 -17.79 -11.16 2.92
N SER A 469 -18.25 -9.92 2.85
CA SER A 469 -19.62 -9.60 2.40
C SER A 469 -19.85 -9.82 0.89
N THR A 470 -18.80 -10.20 0.16
CA THR A 470 -18.84 -10.44 -1.29
C THR A 470 -18.93 -11.93 -1.59
N ASN A 471 -19.69 -12.31 -2.61
CA ASN A 471 -19.91 -13.71 -3.01
C ASN A 471 -18.88 -14.21 -4.04
N PHE A 472 -17.65 -13.69 -4.01
CA PHE A 472 -16.61 -14.07 -4.98
C PHE A 472 -15.86 -15.30 -4.54
N HIS A 473 -15.80 -16.27 -5.43
CA HIS A 473 -15.02 -17.49 -5.25
C HIS A 473 -13.60 -17.26 -5.80
N LEU A 474 -12.66 -16.99 -4.90
CA LEU A 474 -11.23 -17.00 -5.19
C LEU A 474 -10.61 -18.27 -4.63
N ASN A 475 -9.60 -18.79 -5.34
CA ASN A 475 -8.80 -19.87 -4.81
C ASN A 475 -8.13 -19.46 -3.49
N PRO A 476 -8.19 -20.28 -2.44
CA PRO A 476 -7.58 -19.94 -1.17
C PRO A 476 -6.06 -19.88 -1.28
N SER A 477 -5.41 -19.08 -0.43
CA SER A 477 -3.94 -18.96 -0.36
C SER A 477 -3.34 -20.23 0.24
N VAL A 478 -3.03 -21.22 -0.60
CA VAL A 478 -2.49 -22.52 -0.20
C VAL A 478 -0.97 -22.51 -0.30
N PHE A 479 -0.30 -23.02 0.72
CA PHE A 479 1.13 -23.35 0.69
C PHE A 479 1.30 -24.79 0.19
N ARG A 480 2.12 -25.00 -0.84
CA ARG A 480 2.42 -26.31 -1.42
C ARG A 480 3.90 -26.65 -1.24
N VAL A 481 4.26 -27.93 -1.27
CA VAL A 481 5.65 -28.38 -1.10
C VAL A 481 6.60 -27.73 -2.11
N GLN A 482 6.17 -27.53 -3.36
CA GLN A 482 6.96 -26.82 -4.37
C GLN A 482 7.30 -25.37 -3.96
N ASN A 483 6.51 -24.77 -3.06
CA ASN A 483 6.74 -23.42 -2.56
C ASN A 483 7.95 -23.34 -1.60
N LEU A 484 8.53 -24.46 -1.21
CA LEU A 484 9.83 -24.49 -0.54
C LEU A 484 10.95 -23.91 -1.42
N ILE A 485 10.87 -24.08 -2.72
CA ILE A 485 11.86 -23.55 -3.68
C ILE A 485 11.28 -22.35 -4.42
N TYR A 486 10.18 -22.55 -5.15
CA TYR A 486 9.56 -21.56 -6.02
C TYR A 486 8.37 -20.89 -5.33
N PRO A 487 8.19 -19.55 -5.44
CA PRO A 487 6.96 -18.91 -5.02
C PRO A 487 5.78 -19.38 -5.89
N ALA A 488 4.57 -19.27 -5.35
CA ALA A 488 3.36 -19.49 -6.13
C ALA A 488 3.19 -18.39 -7.21
N PRO A 489 2.44 -18.65 -8.29
CA PRO A 489 2.10 -17.62 -9.28
C PRO A 489 1.42 -16.41 -8.66
N ASN A 490 1.56 -15.24 -9.29
CA ASN A 490 0.91 -14.01 -8.81
C ASN A 490 -0.62 -14.07 -8.88
N SER A 491 -1.17 -14.76 -9.90
CA SER A 491 -2.62 -14.88 -10.08
C SER A 491 -3.16 -16.18 -9.52
N SER A 492 -4.31 -16.10 -8.86
CA SER A 492 -5.13 -17.25 -8.46
C SER A 492 -6.05 -17.74 -9.59
N ILE A 493 -6.16 -16.98 -10.67
CA ILE A 493 -6.94 -17.34 -11.86
C ILE A 493 -6.14 -18.28 -12.73
N SER A 494 -6.52 -19.56 -12.75
CA SER A 494 -6.00 -20.52 -13.70
C SER A 494 -6.94 -20.59 -14.90
N SER A 495 -6.67 -19.80 -15.94
CA SER A 495 -7.48 -19.80 -17.16
C SER A 495 -6.59 -19.69 -18.40
N LYS A 496 -7.12 -20.18 -19.51
CA LYS A 496 -6.57 -19.83 -20.83
C LYS A 496 -7.02 -18.42 -21.16
N TYR A 497 -6.24 -17.74 -21.97
CA TYR A 497 -6.55 -16.41 -22.46
C TYR A 497 -6.86 -16.48 -23.95
N GLU A 498 -7.88 -15.75 -24.35
CA GLU A 498 -8.22 -15.53 -25.76
C GLU A 498 -7.92 -14.10 -26.16
N ILE A 499 -7.79 -13.87 -27.46
CA ILE A 499 -7.48 -12.55 -28.02
C ILE A 499 -8.76 -12.02 -28.66
N ILE A 500 -9.15 -10.81 -28.22
CA ILE A 500 -10.32 -10.11 -28.76
C ILE A 500 -9.85 -8.81 -29.41
N ASN A 501 -10.54 -8.43 -30.49
CA ASN A 501 -10.37 -7.15 -31.17
C ASN A 501 -11.58 -6.25 -30.90
N MET A 502 -11.32 -5.03 -30.40
CA MET A 502 -12.36 -4.01 -30.22
C MET A 502 -11.92 -2.69 -30.88
N GLY A 503 -12.41 -2.48 -32.10
CA GLY A 503 -11.93 -1.40 -32.95
C GLY A 503 -10.47 -1.63 -33.37
N ASN A 504 -9.56 -0.67 -33.05
CA ASN A 504 -8.12 -0.82 -33.30
C ASN A 504 -7.35 -1.40 -32.09
N LEU A 505 -8.03 -1.73 -31.01
CA LEU A 505 -7.41 -2.34 -29.84
C LEU A 505 -7.52 -3.86 -29.89
N LYS A 506 -6.38 -4.55 -29.81
CA LYS A 506 -6.26 -5.99 -29.61
C LYS A 506 -5.85 -6.26 -28.17
N TYR A 507 -6.62 -7.09 -27.44
CA TYR A 507 -6.35 -7.38 -26.02
C TYR A 507 -6.61 -8.84 -25.69
N TYR A 508 -5.98 -9.28 -24.58
CA TYR A 508 -6.21 -10.59 -24.00
C TYR A 508 -7.31 -10.54 -22.95
N THR A 509 -8.12 -11.61 -22.88
CA THR A 509 -9.15 -11.77 -21.85
C THR A 509 -9.16 -13.21 -21.32
N PRO A 510 -9.40 -13.44 -20.01
CA PRO A 510 -9.56 -14.79 -19.48
C PRO A 510 -10.78 -15.49 -20.08
N VAL A 511 -10.62 -16.71 -20.62
CA VAL A 511 -11.73 -17.52 -21.19
C VAL A 511 -12.77 -17.86 -20.11
N LYS A 512 -12.32 -18.17 -18.88
CA LYS A 512 -13.19 -18.36 -17.73
C LYS A 512 -13.16 -17.12 -16.86
N ASN A 513 -14.19 -16.32 -16.92
CA ASN A 513 -14.36 -15.19 -16.04
C ASN A 513 -14.86 -15.65 -14.68
N VAL A 514 -13.95 -15.72 -13.70
CA VAL A 514 -14.28 -16.04 -12.31
C VAL A 514 -15.08 -14.90 -11.68
N TYR A 515 -14.81 -13.68 -12.08
CA TYR A 515 -15.45 -12.49 -11.59
C TYR A 515 -15.45 -11.38 -12.66
N PHE A 516 -16.47 -10.53 -12.65
CA PHE A 516 -16.71 -9.48 -13.65
C PHE A 516 -15.52 -8.52 -13.89
N TRP A 517 -14.76 -8.20 -12.84
CA TRP A 517 -13.62 -7.29 -12.92
C TRP A 517 -12.26 -7.98 -13.00
N SER A 518 -12.19 -9.31 -12.89
CA SER A 518 -10.93 -10.05 -12.80
C SER A 518 -10.23 -10.16 -14.15
N ASN A 519 -8.93 -9.85 -14.16
CA ASN A 519 -8.08 -9.89 -15.35
C ASN A 519 -7.05 -11.05 -15.32
N GLY A 520 -6.56 -11.43 -14.13
CA GLY A 520 -5.42 -12.36 -14.01
C GLY A 520 -4.08 -11.73 -14.39
N ASP A 521 -3.12 -12.57 -14.77
CA ASP A 521 -1.74 -12.20 -15.12
C ASP A 521 -1.43 -12.42 -16.60
N CYS A 522 -2.37 -12.25 -17.50
CA CYS A 522 -2.17 -12.39 -18.93
C CYS A 522 -1.30 -11.27 -19.52
N LYS A 523 -0.80 -11.52 -20.75
CA LYS A 523 0.02 -10.54 -21.50
C LYS A 523 -0.74 -9.24 -21.75
N LEU A 524 -0.02 -8.12 -21.70
CA LEU A 524 -0.60 -6.80 -21.94
C LEU A 524 -0.97 -6.59 -23.44
N PRO A 525 -2.03 -5.85 -23.70
CA PRO A 525 -3.08 -5.40 -22.78
C PRO A 525 -3.99 -6.56 -22.36
N CYS A 526 -4.25 -6.70 -21.07
CA CYS A 526 -5.14 -7.72 -20.53
C CYS A 526 -6.33 -7.09 -19.80
N LEU A 527 -7.53 -7.53 -20.11
CA LEU A 527 -8.78 -6.97 -19.62
C LEU A 527 -9.83 -8.06 -19.46
N ASN A 528 -10.79 -7.82 -18.60
CA ASN A 528 -12.00 -8.61 -18.58
C ASN A 528 -12.98 -8.10 -19.65
N ASP A 529 -13.30 -8.93 -20.64
CA ASP A 529 -14.16 -8.57 -21.75
C ASP A 529 -15.55 -8.06 -21.30
N ARG A 530 -16.13 -8.67 -20.27
CA ARG A 530 -17.42 -8.23 -19.71
C ARG A 530 -17.40 -6.77 -19.23
N GLN A 531 -16.26 -6.29 -18.72
CA GLN A 531 -16.12 -4.90 -18.31
C GLN A 531 -16.15 -3.96 -19.50
N LEU A 532 -15.46 -4.29 -20.58
CA LEU A 532 -15.49 -3.47 -21.80
C LEU A 532 -16.88 -3.47 -22.45
N HIS A 533 -17.55 -4.62 -22.48
CA HIS A 533 -18.93 -4.70 -22.93
C HIS A 533 -19.88 -3.86 -22.06
N TYR A 534 -19.67 -3.82 -20.75
CA TYR A 534 -20.42 -2.96 -19.83
C TYR A 534 -20.24 -1.47 -20.18
N PHE A 535 -18.99 -1.03 -20.39
CA PHE A 535 -18.70 0.36 -20.77
C PHE A 535 -19.28 0.72 -22.14
N LYS A 536 -19.18 -0.20 -23.10
CA LYS A 536 -19.79 -0.05 -24.41
C LYS A 536 -21.31 0.09 -24.30
N HIS A 537 -21.97 -0.77 -23.54
CA HIS A 537 -23.44 -0.83 -23.44
C HIS A 537 -24.03 0.37 -22.69
N TYR A 538 -23.48 0.71 -21.51
CA TYR A 538 -24.07 1.73 -20.64
C TYR A 538 -23.56 3.15 -20.92
N PHE A 539 -22.35 3.30 -21.41
CA PHE A 539 -21.72 4.60 -21.60
C PHE A 539 -21.38 4.94 -23.05
N ASN A 540 -21.50 3.98 -23.97
CA ASN A 540 -21.15 4.13 -25.39
C ASN A 540 -19.68 4.49 -25.62
N TYR A 541 -18.75 4.02 -24.77
CA TYR A 541 -17.32 4.22 -24.91
C TYR A 541 -16.59 2.89 -25.12
N ILE A 542 -15.59 2.91 -25.99
CA ILE A 542 -14.63 1.82 -26.16
C ILE A 542 -13.21 2.37 -26.11
N PRO A 543 -12.26 1.64 -25.47
CA PRO A 543 -10.86 2.03 -25.51
C PRO A 543 -10.28 1.81 -26.90
N GLN A 544 -9.43 2.74 -27.35
CA GLN A 544 -8.76 2.70 -28.64
C GLN A 544 -7.32 3.13 -28.52
N LEU A 545 -6.45 2.65 -29.39
CA LEU A 545 -5.07 3.14 -29.52
C LEU A 545 -5.09 4.56 -30.09
N ILE A 546 -4.21 5.41 -29.58
CA ILE A 546 -4.00 6.78 -30.13
C ILE A 546 -3.38 6.71 -31.52
N ASP A 547 -2.47 5.75 -31.73
CA ASP A 547 -1.83 5.41 -33.02
C ASP A 547 -2.21 3.96 -33.33
N ASN A 548 -2.75 3.70 -34.54
CA ASN A 548 -3.42 2.44 -34.88
C ASN A 548 -2.59 1.19 -34.69
N ASP A 549 -1.27 1.28 -34.82
CA ASP A 549 -0.38 0.13 -34.79
C ASP A 549 0.62 0.15 -33.61
N ASN A 550 0.53 1.16 -32.74
CA ASN A 550 1.54 1.34 -31.70
C ASN A 550 0.93 1.56 -30.31
N LEU A 551 0.90 0.49 -29.53
CA LEU A 551 0.43 0.52 -28.14
C LEU A 551 1.20 1.54 -27.28
N SER A 552 2.52 1.70 -27.49
CA SER A 552 3.36 2.60 -26.66
C SER A 552 2.96 4.08 -26.73
N LYS A 553 2.21 4.50 -27.75
CA LYS A 553 1.71 5.89 -27.89
C LYS A 553 0.53 6.19 -26.98
N GLY A 554 -0.08 5.16 -26.35
CA GLY A 554 -1.14 5.29 -25.37
C GLY A 554 -2.54 5.02 -25.92
N LEU A 555 -3.50 5.25 -25.05
CA LEU A 555 -4.92 4.91 -25.24
C LEU A 555 -5.81 6.13 -25.05
N TYR A 556 -6.99 6.07 -25.64
CA TYR A 556 -8.08 7.01 -25.38
C TYR A 556 -9.43 6.29 -25.48
N SER A 557 -10.49 6.86 -24.93
CA SER A 557 -11.84 6.35 -25.10
C SER A 557 -12.51 7.02 -26.29
N LYS A 558 -13.01 6.21 -27.24
CA LYS A 558 -13.80 6.65 -28.39
C LYS A 558 -15.28 6.52 -28.07
N LYS A 559 -16.04 7.61 -28.21
CA LYS A 559 -17.51 7.58 -28.10
C LYS A 559 -18.10 6.95 -29.36
N LEU A 560 -19.01 6.00 -29.18
CA LEU A 560 -19.72 5.36 -30.27
C LEU A 560 -21.01 6.14 -30.61
N ASN A 561 -21.30 6.28 -31.90
CA ASN A 561 -22.59 6.82 -32.34
C ASN A 561 -23.68 5.79 -32.09
N LYS A 562 -24.87 6.21 -31.61
CA LYS A 562 -26.00 5.32 -31.31
C LYS A 562 -26.42 4.40 -32.47
N LYS A 563 -26.06 4.72 -33.71
CA LYS A 563 -26.34 3.89 -34.91
C LYS A 563 -25.46 2.64 -35.03
N ASN A 564 -24.33 2.54 -34.27
CA ASN A 564 -23.36 1.44 -34.35
C ASN A 564 -23.49 0.44 -33.20
N ILE A 565 -24.58 0.50 -32.45
CA ILE A 565 -24.85 -0.43 -31.35
C ILE A 565 -25.84 -1.50 -31.89
N LYS A 566 -25.31 -2.42 -32.68
CA LYS A 566 -25.97 -3.71 -32.98
C LYS A 566 -25.07 -4.82 -32.48
#